data_cc1e42afa54637af33f22f85cdc94570
#
_entry.id   cc1e42afa54637af33f22f85cdc94570
#
_cell.length_a   1.000
_cell.length_b   1.000
_cell.length_c   1.000
_cell.angle_alpha   90.00
_cell.angle_beta   90.00
_cell.angle_gamma   90.00
#
_symmetry.space_group_name_H-M   'P 1'
#
loop_
_entity.id
_entity.type
_entity.pdbx_description
1 polymer ?
#
loop_
_entity_poly.entity_id
_entity_poly.type
_entity_poly.pdbx_seq_one_letter_code
_entity_poly.pdbx_strand_id
1 'polypeptide(L)'
;INPVKGINEFLEMFNNLEMEAELSIIGKTNNLRHQKKFKSLIKNSKNIKFPGYISCRQDLIDAYDNHNILILPSYTEGQPYVVDESLVRRRPVLIFEDIAQIIKGRKGIFVAKRNVTSFIETTKFIMTNYSKIQKDIEQNNFPLEKDMFQEISNIVKNN
;
A
#
# COMPACT_ATOMS: atom_id res chain seq x y z
N ILE A 1 5.96 -11.24 -5.96
CA ILE A 1 6.02 -9.98 -6.71
C ILE A 1 5.65 -10.30 -8.15
N ASN A 2 4.59 -9.67 -8.64
CA ASN A 2 4.06 -9.81 -10.00
C ASN A 2 4.31 -8.46 -10.72
N PRO A 3 4.68 -8.43 -12.02
CA PRO A 3 4.86 -7.19 -12.78
C PRO A 3 3.66 -6.23 -12.69
N VAL A 4 2.44 -6.78 -12.68
CA VAL A 4 1.18 -6.01 -12.54
C VAL A 4 1.12 -5.18 -11.26
N LYS A 5 1.96 -5.53 -10.27
CA LYS A 5 2.07 -4.78 -9.00
C LYS A 5 3.03 -3.57 -9.08
N GLY A 6 3.65 -3.30 -10.22
CA GLY A 6 4.42 -2.09 -10.49
C GLY A 6 5.63 -1.84 -9.59
N ILE A 7 6.13 -2.89 -8.90
CA ILE A 7 7.13 -2.73 -7.84
C ILE A 7 8.49 -2.27 -8.37
N ASN A 8 8.87 -2.68 -9.59
CA ASN A 8 10.17 -2.33 -10.14
C ASN A 8 10.24 -0.84 -10.49
N GLU A 9 9.21 -0.34 -11.16
CA GLU A 9 9.06 1.07 -11.54
C GLU A 9 8.94 1.95 -10.29
N PHE A 10 8.23 1.46 -9.29
CA PHE A 10 8.14 2.13 -7.99
C PHE A 10 9.50 2.24 -7.29
N LEU A 11 10.30 1.18 -7.29
CA LEU A 11 11.64 1.21 -6.69
C LEU A 11 12.56 2.22 -7.38
N GLU A 12 12.44 2.38 -8.70
CA GLU A 12 13.17 3.42 -9.42
C GLU A 12 12.75 4.82 -8.95
N MET A 13 11.45 5.05 -8.73
CA MET A 13 10.95 6.32 -8.17
C MET A 13 11.38 6.52 -6.71
N PHE A 14 11.31 5.48 -5.89
CA PHE A 14 11.70 5.54 -4.48
C PHE A 14 13.19 5.88 -4.30
N ASN A 15 14.07 5.34 -5.14
CA ASN A 15 15.50 5.64 -5.11
C ASN A 15 15.83 7.11 -5.43
N ASN A 16 14.89 7.86 -6.03
CA ASN A 16 15.01 9.29 -6.27
C ASN A 16 14.38 10.16 -5.16
N LEU A 17 13.89 9.53 -4.07
CA LEU A 17 13.32 10.26 -2.95
C LEU A 17 14.44 10.94 -2.14
N GLU A 18 14.44 12.28 -2.13
CA GLU A 18 15.44 13.10 -1.45
C GLU A 18 15.19 13.28 0.06
N MET A 19 14.33 12.47 0.64
CA MET A 19 14.04 12.49 2.08
C MET A 19 14.48 11.18 2.71
N GLU A 20 14.85 11.24 4.00
CA GLU A 20 15.15 10.04 4.77
C GLU A 20 13.87 9.21 4.92
N ALA A 21 13.88 8.01 4.35
CA ALA A 21 12.74 7.09 4.38
C ALA A 21 13.23 5.63 4.36
N GLU A 22 12.52 4.78 5.08
CA GLU A 22 12.67 3.33 4.97
C GLU A 22 11.49 2.73 4.22
N LEU A 23 11.76 1.74 3.37
CA LEU A 23 10.77 0.99 2.62
C LEU A 23 10.78 -0.47 3.07
N SER A 24 9.62 -0.97 3.51
CA SER A 24 9.42 -2.40 3.75
C SER A 24 8.49 -2.97 2.67
N ILE A 25 8.98 -3.96 1.92
CA ILE A 25 8.22 -4.62 0.87
C ILE A 25 7.72 -5.95 1.41
N ILE A 26 6.40 -6.07 1.61
CA ILE A 26 5.77 -7.26 2.19
C ILE A 26 5.02 -8.03 1.10
N GLY A 27 5.25 -9.32 1.01
CA GLY A 27 4.56 -10.18 0.05
C GLY A 27 5.38 -11.35 -0.47
N LYS A 28 4.74 -12.19 -1.27
CA LYS A 28 5.38 -13.34 -1.93
C LYS A 28 5.82 -12.97 -3.35
N THR A 29 6.89 -13.61 -3.80
CA THR A 29 7.26 -13.63 -5.21
C THR A 29 7.35 -15.08 -5.68
N ASN A 30 6.50 -15.44 -6.62
CA ASN A 30 6.40 -16.80 -7.13
C ASN A 30 7.19 -17.00 -8.44
N ASN A 31 7.79 -15.93 -9.00
CA ASN A 31 8.51 -15.98 -10.26
C ASN A 31 10.00 -15.70 -10.05
N LEU A 32 10.84 -16.70 -10.31
CA LEU A 32 12.29 -16.64 -10.12
C LEU A 32 12.98 -15.54 -10.95
N ARG A 33 12.49 -15.24 -12.17
CA ARG A 33 13.05 -14.18 -13.03
C ARG A 33 12.80 -12.81 -12.40
N HIS A 34 11.57 -12.55 -11.94
CA HIS A 34 11.21 -11.30 -11.27
C HIS A 34 11.93 -11.17 -9.93
N GLN A 35 12.13 -12.26 -9.21
CA GLN A 35 12.87 -12.28 -7.96
C GLN A 35 14.33 -11.85 -8.17
N LYS A 36 14.99 -12.31 -9.25
CA LYS A 36 16.39 -11.91 -9.56
C LYS A 36 16.48 -10.42 -9.85
N LYS A 37 15.63 -9.87 -10.73
CA LYS A 37 15.59 -8.43 -11.04
C LYS A 37 15.32 -7.61 -9.78
N PHE A 38 14.32 -7.99 -9.01
CA PHE A 38 13.95 -7.33 -7.76
C PHE A 38 15.13 -7.33 -6.75
N LYS A 39 15.76 -8.49 -6.51
CA LYS A 39 16.92 -8.58 -5.61
C LYS A 39 18.08 -7.72 -6.07
N SER A 40 18.29 -7.57 -7.38
CA SER A 40 19.36 -6.70 -7.91
C SER A 40 19.08 -5.23 -7.65
N LEU A 41 17.80 -4.81 -7.71
CA LEU A 41 17.39 -3.43 -7.44
C LEU A 41 17.56 -3.02 -5.97
N ILE A 42 17.37 -3.97 -5.05
CA ILE A 42 17.46 -3.68 -3.61
C ILE A 42 18.83 -4.00 -3.00
N LYS A 43 19.70 -4.71 -3.72
CA LYS A 43 20.97 -5.24 -3.19
C LYS A 43 21.88 -4.17 -2.54
N ASN A 44 21.88 -2.96 -3.07
CA ASN A 44 22.72 -1.86 -2.60
C ASN A 44 21.93 -0.81 -1.79
N SER A 45 20.65 -1.03 -1.56
CA SER A 45 19.81 -0.08 -0.84
C SER A 45 19.79 -0.43 0.65
N LYS A 46 20.35 0.44 1.48
CA LYS A 46 20.39 0.24 2.94
C LYS A 46 19.02 0.47 3.59
N ASN A 47 18.17 1.23 2.93
CA ASN A 47 16.85 1.66 3.42
C ASN A 47 15.68 0.85 2.86
N ILE A 48 15.93 -0.24 2.13
CA ILE A 48 14.88 -1.12 1.60
C ILE A 48 14.98 -2.50 2.26
N LYS A 49 13.92 -2.91 2.93
CA LYS A 49 13.78 -4.21 3.59
C LYS A 49 12.78 -5.09 2.84
N PHE A 50 13.04 -6.38 2.76
CA PHE A 50 12.14 -7.36 2.19
C PHE A 50 11.95 -8.53 3.17
N PRO A 51 11.07 -8.39 4.17
CA PRO A 51 10.79 -9.46 5.13
C PRO A 51 10.07 -10.67 4.51
N GLY A 52 9.53 -10.52 3.30
CA GLY A 52 8.76 -11.57 2.64
C GLY A 52 7.29 -11.55 3.01
N TYR A 53 6.65 -12.72 3.04
CA TYR A 53 5.24 -12.86 3.39
C TYR A 53 5.08 -12.97 4.91
N ILE A 54 4.20 -12.14 5.45
CA ILE A 54 3.82 -12.19 6.86
C ILE A 54 2.52 -13.00 6.98
N SER A 55 2.55 -14.11 7.71
CA SER A 55 1.39 -14.98 7.93
C SER A 55 0.73 -14.77 9.29
N CYS A 56 1.48 -14.27 10.27
CA CYS A 56 0.95 -13.95 11.58
C CYS A 56 0.17 -12.62 11.52
N ARG A 57 -1.06 -12.62 12.04
CA ARG A 57 -1.93 -11.43 12.06
C ARG A 57 -1.32 -10.30 12.88
N GLN A 58 -0.71 -10.62 14.03
CA GLN A 58 -0.10 -9.60 14.88
C GLN A 58 1.09 -8.95 14.21
N ASP A 59 1.97 -9.73 13.58
CA ASP A 59 3.13 -9.19 12.86
C ASP A 59 2.71 -8.29 11.69
N LEU A 60 1.56 -8.59 11.05
CA LEU A 60 1.00 -7.75 9.99
C LEU A 60 0.47 -6.42 10.57
N ILE A 61 -0.22 -6.46 11.69
CA ILE A 61 -0.66 -5.26 12.42
C ILE A 61 0.55 -4.41 12.80
N ASP A 62 1.57 -5.02 13.38
CA ASP A 62 2.80 -4.34 13.79
C ASP A 62 3.52 -3.73 12.58
N ALA A 63 3.48 -4.41 11.43
CA ALA A 63 4.02 -3.87 10.19
C ALA A 63 3.29 -2.58 9.76
N TYR A 64 1.95 -2.51 9.85
CA TYR A 64 1.23 -1.25 9.60
C TYR A 64 1.57 -0.18 10.65
N ASP A 65 1.60 -0.56 11.93
CA ASP A 65 1.80 0.40 13.03
C ASP A 65 3.20 1.01 13.04
N ASN A 66 4.19 0.28 12.58
CA ASN A 66 5.58 0.74 12.48
C ASN A 66 5.90 1.54 11.20
N HIS A 67 4.91 1.73 10.31
CA HIS A 67 5.09 2.50 9.07
C HIS A 67 4.10 3.66 9.00
N ASN A 68 4.48 4.71 8.27
CA ASN A 68 3.66 5.91 8.13
C ASN A 68 2.68 5.84 6.97
N ILE A 69 3.06 5.27 5.84
CA ILE A 69 2.30 5.29 4.59
C ILE A 69 2.30 3.90 3.98
N LEU A 70 1.12 3.39 3.59
CA LEU A 70 1.03 2.27 2.65
C LEU A 70 1.17 2.80 1.22
N ILE A 71 2.04 2.19 0.43
CA ILE A 71 2.14 2.49 -0.99
C ILE A 71 1.70 1.26 -1.79
N LEU A 72 0.71 1.44 -2.67
CA LEU A 72 0.19 0.39 -3.54
C LEU A 72 0.49 0.76 -5.01
N PRO A 73 1.63 0.32 -5.56
CA PRO A 73 2.07 0.76 -6.88
C PRO A 73 1.48 -0.04 -8.03
N SER A 74 0.40 -0.77 -7.82
CA SER A 74 -0.24 -1.65 -8.80
C SER A 74 -0.73 -0.89 -10.04
N TYR A 75 -0.72 -1.57 -11.19
CA TYR A 75 -1.35 -1.10 -12.43
C TYR A 75 -2.82 -1.46 -12.51
N THR A 76 -3.25 -2.48 -11.77
CA THR A 76 -4.65 -2.89 -11.70
C THR A 76 -4.97 -3.49 -10.34
N GLU A 77 -6.13 -3.15 -9.82
CA GLU A 77 -6.71 -3.70 -8.59
C GLU A 77 -8.23 -3.73 -8.71
N GLY A 78 -8.83 -4.76 -8.14
CA GLY A 78 -10.28 -4.83 -7.97
C GLY A 78 -10.70 -4.26 -6.61
N GLN A 79 -10.42 -5.01 -5.55
CA GLN A 79 -10.68 -4.61 -4.17
C GLN A 79 -9.49 -5.02 -3.28
N PRO A 80 -8.47 -4.14 -3.17
CA PRO A 80 -7.28 -4.44 -2.40
C PRO A 80 -7.55 -4.28 -0.90
N TYR A 81 -7.70 -5.37 -0.16
CA TYR A 81 -7.93 -5.37 1.29
C TYR A 81 -6.84 -4.63 2.07
N VAL A 82 -5.61 -4.64 1.59
CA VAL A 82 -4.48 -3.90 2.21
C VAL A 82 -4.76 -2.40 2.37
N VAL A 83 -5.62 -1.84 1.53
CA VAL A 83 -6.04 -0.42 1.64
C VAL A 83 -6.91 -0.23 2.88
N ASP A 84 -7.91 -1.08 3.08
CA ASP A 84 -8.79 -1.00 4.24
C ASP A 84 -8.04 -1.35 5.53
N GLU A 85 -7.16 -2.35 5.50
CA GLU A 85 -6.27 -2.71 6.61
C GLU A 85 -5.40 -1.50 7.03
N SER A 86 -4.80 -0.78 6.08
CA SER A 86 -3.99 0.40 6.32
C SER A 86 -4.81 1.54 6.94
N LEU A 87 -5.98 1.84 6.35
CA LEU A 87 -6.84 2.92 6.82
C LEU A 87 -7.42 2.65 8.22
N VAL A 88 -7.81 1.41 8.53
CA VAL A 88 -8.23 1.02 9.89
C VAL A 88 -7.13 1.27 10.93
N ARG A 89 -5.86 1.14 10.53
CA ARG A 89 -4.70 1.49 11.35
C ARG A 89 -4.32 2.97 11.28
N ARG A 90 -5.19 3.82 10.68
CA ARG A 90 -4.95 5.27 10.48
C ARG A 90 -3.68 5.57 9.71
N ARG A 91 -3.28 4.67 8.80
CA ARG A 91 -2.14 4.89 7.91
C ARG A 91 -2.65 5.36 6.55
N PRO A 92 -2.23 6.55 6.10
CA PRO A 92 -2.54 7.03 4.75
C PRO A 92 -2.08 6.05 3.69
N VAL A 93 -2.80 6.04 2.58
CA VAL A 93 -2.49 5.19 1.43
C VAL A 93 -2.13 6.07 0.24
N LEU A 94 -0.98 5.81 -0.39
CA LEU A 94 -0.59 6.39 -1.66
C LEU A 94 -0.77 5.36 -2.77
N ILE A 95 -1.55 5.72 -3.77
CA ILE A 95 -1.78 4.93 -4.98
C ILE A 95 -1.40 5.72 -6.22
N PHE A 96 -1.31 5.05 -7.36
CA PHE A 96 -1.15 5.73 -8.64
C PHE A 96 -2.46 5.81 -9.40
N GLU A 97 -2.53 6.74 -10.37
CA GLU A 97 -3.74 7.06 -11.15
C GLU A 97 -4.35 5.83 -11.83
N ASP A 98 -3.54 4.80 -12.15
CA ASP A 98 -3.98 3.55 -12.77
C ASP A 98 -5.10 2.84 -11.98
N ILE A 99 -5.14 3.01 -10.66
CA ILE A 99 -6.10 2.36 -9.77
C ILE A 99 -6.93 3.35 -8.95
N ALA A 100 -7.08 4.59 -9.41
CA ALA A 100 -7.81 5.64 -8.68
C ALA A 100 -9.28 5.26 -8.39
N GLN A 101 -9.90 4.38 -9.19
CA GLN A 101 -11.25 3.88 -8.98
C GLN A 101 -11.46 3.16 -7.63
N ILE A 102 -10.39 2.72 -6.97
CA ILE A 102 -10.50 2.05 -5.67
C ILE A 102 -10.78 3.02 -4.50
N ILE A 103 -10.71 4.34 -4.70
CA ILE A 103 -10.92 5.34 -3.64
C ILE A 103 -12.31 5.21 -3.02
N LYS A 104 -13.35 5.11 -3.85
CA LYS A 104 -14.76 4.91 -3.44
C LYS A 104 -15.21 5.83 -2.29
N GLY A 105 -14.77 7.11 -2.31
CA GLY A 105 -15.11 8.11 -1.29
C GLY A 105 -14.36 7.98 0.04
N ARG A 106 -13.45 7.03 0.20
CA ARG A 106 -12.65 6.85 1.43
C ARG A 106 -11.64 7.99 1.60
N LYS A 107 -11.55 8.51 2.81
CA LYS A 107 -10.55 9.51 3.21
C LYS A 107 -9.22 8.84 3.52
N GLY A 108 -8.12 9.57 3.28
CA GLY A 108 -6.77 9.09 3.55
C GLY A 108 -6.13 8.32 2.39
N ILE A 109 -6.76 8.28 1.21
CA ILE A 109 -6.17 7.74 -0.01
C ILE A 109 -5.74 8.91 -0.91
N PHE A 110 -4.49 8.91 -1.33
CA PHE A 110 -3.86 9.94 -2.15
C PHE A 110 -3.41 9.35 -3.47
N VAL A 111 -3.65 10.08 -4.56
CA VAL A 111 -3.31 9.67 -5.91
C VAL A 111 -2.12 10.46 -6.41
N ALA A 112 -1.07 9.77 -6.82
CA ALA A 112 0.05 10.35 -7.55
C ALA A 112 0.02 9.94 -9.03
N LYS A 113 0.53 10.78 -9.90
CA LYS A 113 0.89 10.35 -11.25
C LYS A 113 2.10 9.39 -11.16
N ARG A 114 2.19 8.46 -12.10
CA ARG A 114 3.30 7.50 -12.13
C ARG A 114 4.60 8.15 -12.66
N ASN A 115 5.12 9.10 -11.91
CA ASN A 115 6.42 9.74 -12.14
C ASN A 115 7.04 10.19 -10.81
N VAL A 116 8.34 10.42 -10.82
CA VAL A 116 9.14 10.77 -9.65
C VAL A 116 8.62 12.04 -8.96
N THR A 117 8.37 13.10 -9.72
CA THR A 117 7.96 14.41 -9.19
C THR A 117 6.64 14.30 -8.42
N SER A 118 5.61 13.74 -9.04
CA SER A 118 4.28 13.61 -8.41
C SER A 118 4.33 12.68 -7.20
N PHE A 119 5.13 11.60 -7.24
CA PHE A 119 5.34 10.71 -6.10
C PHE A 119 5.96 11.47 -4.91
N ILE A 120 7.02 12.24 -5.14
CA ILE A 120 7.71 13.03 -4.12
C ILE A 120 6.76 14.08 -3.52
N GLU A 121 6.08 14.85 -4.37
CA GLU A 121 5.14 15.90 -3.93
C GLU A 121 4.00 15.32 -3.09
N THR A 122 3.39 14.21 -3.53
CA THR A 122 2.31 13.55 -2.79
C THR A 122 2.81 13.00 -1.46
N THR A 123 4.00 12.39 -1.42
CA THR A 123 4.60 11.88 -0.19
C THR A 123 4.88 13.02 0.79
N LYS A 124 5.49 14.12 0.34
CA LYS A 124 5.74 15.32 1.15
C LYS A 124 4.45 15.91 1.70
N PHE A 125 3.40 16.02 0.87
CA PHE A 125 2.08 16.50 1.29
C PHE A 125 1.50 15.64 2.40
N ILE A 126 1.52 14.31 2.25
CA ILE A 126 1.04 13.37 3.28
C ILE A 126 1.79 13.57 4.58
N MET A 127 3.13 13.61 4.53
CA MET A 127 3.95 13.73 5.74
C MET A 127 3.75 15.08 6.44
N THR A 128 3.65 16.18 5.69
CA THR A 128 3.40 17.51 6.26
C THR A 128 2.03 17.61 6.94
N ASN A 129 1.02 16.92 6.43
CA ASN A 129 -0.36 16.97 6.94
C ASN A 129 -0.74 15.74 7.75
N TYR A 130 0.20 14.92 8.19
CA TYR A 130 0.00 13.57 8.69
C TYR A 130 -1.06 13.47 9.78
N SER A 131 -0.94 14.27 10.85
CA SER A 131 -1.88 14.25 11.99
C SER A 131 -3.31 14.66 11.60
N LYS A 132 -3.47 15.59 10.65
CA LYS A 132 -4.78 15.97 10.12
C LYS A 132 -5.37 14.82 9.32
N ILE A 133 -4.58 14.21 8.44
CA ILE A 133 -5.00 13.07 7.62
C ILE A 133 -5.45 11.89 8.50
N GLN A 134 -4.75 11.61 9.59
CA GLN A 134 -5.16 10.55 10.53
C GLN A 134 -6.55 10.81 11.13
N LYS A 135 -6.85 12.08 11.51
CA LYS A 135 -8.19 12.48 11.99
C LYS A 135 -9.27 12.35 10.90
N ASP A 136 -8.92 12.69 9.65
CA ASP A 136 -9.84 12.54 8.53
C ASP A 136 -10.15 11.06 8.24
N ILE A 137 -9.15 10.18 8.37
CA ILE A 137 -9.31 8.72 8.20
C ILE A 137 -10.29 8.14 9.25
N GLU A 138 -10.30 8.65 10.48
CA GLU A 138 -11.23 8.21 11.54
C GLU A 138 -12.72 8.42 11.17
N GLN A 139 -12.99 9.29 10.20
CA GLN A 139 -14.36 9.55 9.72
C GLN A 139 -14.83 8.53 8.66
N ASN A 140 -13.97 7.61 8.24
CA ASN A 140 -14.38 6.53 7.35
C ASN A 140 -15.27 5.54 8.10
N ASN A 141 -16.33 5.09 7.43
CA ASN A 141 -17.14 3.98 7.92
C ASN A 141 -16.55 2.68 7.36
N PHE A 142 -15.84 1.93 8.18
CA PHE A 142 -15.34 0.61 7.80
C PHE A 142 -16.36 -0.45 8.16
N PRO A 143 -16.73 -1.35 7.23
CA PRO A 143 -17.59 -2.48 7.56
C PRO A 143 -16.89 -3.34 8.63
N LEU A 144 -17.60 -3.66 9.71
CA LEU A 144 -17.10 -4.58 10.69
C LEU A 144 -16.88 -5.96 10.04
N GLU A 145 -15.90 -6.72 10.54
CA GLU A 145 -15.57 -8.06 10.03
C GLU A 145 -16.81 -8.96 9.92
N LYS A 146 -17.79 -8.79 10.84
CA LYS A 146 -19.09 -9.46 10.81
C LYS A 146 -19.94 -9.10 9.58
N ASP A 147 -19.92 -7.87 9.15
CA ASP A 147 -20.74 -7.41 8.01
C ASP A 147 -20.18 -7.96 6.69
N MET A 148 -18.86 -8.07 6.57
CA MET A 148 -18.21 -8.70 5.41
C MET A 148 -18.55 -10.20 5.31
N PHE A 149 -18.56 -10.94 6.43
CA PHE A 149 -18.95 -12.34 6.43
C PHE A 149 -20.45 -12.51 6.13
N GLN A 150 -21.29 -11.57 6.56
CA GLN A 150 -22.72 -11.59 6.30
C GLN A 150 -23.04 -11.31 4.82
N GLU A 151 -22.34 -10.37 4.17
CA GLU A 151 -22.45 -10.13 2.73
C GLU A 151 -22.01 -11.35 1.91
N ILE A 152 -20.87 -11.96 2.23
CA ILE A 152 -20.40 -13.17 1.55
C ILE A 152 -21.39 -14.33 1.74
N SER A 153 -21.92 -14.52 2.96
CA SER A 153 -22.91 -15.55 3.26
C SER A 153 -24.22 -15.36 2.48
N ASN A 154 -24.64 -14.11 2.28
CA ASN A 154 -25.85 -13.78 1.51
C ASN A 154 -25.65 -14.01 0.00
N ILE A 155 -24.45 -13.74 -0.54
CA ILE A 155 -24.13 -14.04 -1.94
C ILE A 155 -24.13 -15.56 -2.21
N VAL A 156 -23.60 -16.35 -1.27
CA VAL A 156 -23.54 -17.82 -1.41
C VAL A 156 -24.91 -18.48 -1.25
N LYS A 157 -25.85 -17.87 -0.52
CA LYS A 157 -27.21 -18.42 -0.35
C LYS A 157 -28.17 -18.08 -1.49
N ASN A 158 -27.83 -17.09 -2.33
CA ASN A 158 -28.66 -16.63 -3.44
C ASN A 158 -28.20 -17.14 -4.81
N ASN A 159 -27.22 -18.05 -4.85
CA ASN A 159 -26.78 -18.84 -5.99
C ASN A 159 -27.03 -20.35 -5.74
#